data_eeaf1cbd81b5cee1742ec9e2751eb684
#
_entry.id   eeaf1cbd81b5cee1742ec9e2751eb684
#
_cell.length_a   1.000
_cell.length_b   1.000
_cell.length_c   1.000
_cell.angle_alpha   90.00
_cell.angle_beta   90.00
_cell.angle_gamma   90.00
#
_symmetry.space_group_name_H-M   'P 1'
#
loop_
_entity.id
_entity.type
_entity.pdbx_description
1 polymer ?
#
loop_
_entity_poly.entity_id
_entity_poly.type
_entity_poly.pdbx_seq_one_letter_code
_entity_poly.pdbx_strand_id
1 'polypeptide(L)'
;MQNMKRMKANQAHKWPVPERIESLYRTMADALGPTGWWPAETTFEIMVGAVLTQNTAWSNVDRSLAALKAEDALEPHALAAMEPERLQELIRPSGFYVNKSKTVQSLSRWYVERCGAAPEGAAAISDAELRAELLGLFGIGGETADDLMLYVFSRRTFVADTYARRLFAFLGFDVPAGYPAFHKAYSPVVLSTSLSVRDLQEFHGLIDEFGKAYRDDAAKSESFLGVSLTQNGAQ
;
A
#
# COMPACT_ATOMS: atom_id res chain seq x y z
N MET A 1 39.00 -4.45 20.67
CA MET A 1 38.49 -3.23 20.02
C MET A 1 38.13 -3.40 18.54
N GLN A 2 38.93 -4.12 17.73
CA GLN A 2 38.59 -4.37 16.29
C GLN A 2 37.31 -5.19 16.08
N ASN A 3 37.03 -6.22 16.91
CA ASN A 3 35.81 -7.02 16.81
C ASN A 3 34.54 -6.22 17.13
N MET A 4 34.58 -5.29 18.08
CA MET A 4 33.44 -4.41 18.37
C MET A 4 33.19 -3.37 17.29
N LYS A 5 34.23 -2.87 16.59
CA LYS A 5 34.08 -2.00 15.43
C LYS A 5 33.51 -2.75 14.23
N ARG A 6 33.93 -4.02 14.01
CA ARG A 6 33.39 -4.88 12.95
C ARG A 6 31.92 -5.28 13.21
N MET A 7 31.55 -5.55 14.49
CA MET A 7 30.14 -5.79 14.86
C MET A 7 29.28 -4.53 14.70
N LYS A 8 29.78 -3.33 15.05
CA LYS A 8 29.03 -2.07 14.84
C LYS A 8 28.92 -1.71 13.36
N ALA A 9 29.94 -1.97 12.54
CA ALA A 9 29.87 -1.78 11.09
C ALA A 9 28.88 -2.77 10.43
N ASN A 10 28.80 -4.03 10.92
CA ASN A 10 27.85 -5.02 10.43
C ASN A 10 26.41 -4.75 10.90
N GLN A 11 26.23 -4.06 12.05
CA GLN A 11 24.91 -3.61 12.52
C GLN A 11 24.41 -2.35 11.78
N ALA A 12 25.31 -1.50 11.27
CA ALA A 12 24.95 -0.30 10.52
C ALA A 12 24.27 -0.60 9.16
N HIS A 13 24.34 -1.85 8.66
CA HIS A 13 23.69 -2.27 7.42
C HIS A 13 22.34 -2.95 7.60
N LYS A 14 21.90 -3.21 8.84
CA LYS A 14 20.66 -3.98 9.11
C LYS A 14 19.38 -3.18 8.98
N TRP A 15 19.45 -1.86 9.13
CA TRP A 15 18.28 -0.98 9.09
C TRP A 15 18.48 0.13 8.06
N PRO A 16 17.42 0.51 7.30
CA PRO A 16 17.54 1.61 6.36
C PRO A 16 17.72 2.93 7.11
N VAL A 17 18.34 3.89 6.42
CA VAL A 17 18.39 5.29 6.81
C VAL A 17 17.63 6.12 5.77
N PRO A 18 17.14 7.32 6.11
CA PRO A 18 16.30 8.12 5.21
C PRO A 18 16.93 8.34 3.83
N GLU A 19 18.24 8.61 3.78
CA GLU A 19 18.97 8.86 2.53
C GLU A 19 18.99 7.63 1.61
N ARG A 20 19.02 6.42 2.18
CA ARG A 20 18.95 5.18 1.41
C ARG A 20 17.54 4.95 0.84
N ILE A 21 16.49 5.29 1.59
CA ILE A 21 15.11 5.21 1.12
C ILE A 21 14.90 6.17 -0.04
N GLU A 22 15.36 7.43 0.09
CA GLU A 22 15.27 8.42 -0.99
C GLU A 22 16.08 8.01 -2.22
N SER A 23 17.27 7.45 -2.03
CA SER A 23 18.08 6.92 -3.13
C SER A 23 17.40 5.74 -3.82
N LEU A 24 16.82 4.83 -3.06
CA LEU A 24 16.04 3.70 -3.59
C LEU A 24 14.86 4.19 -4.43
N TYR A 25 14.07 5.13 -3.88
CA TYR A 25 12.96 5.74 -4.61
C TYR A 25 13.40 6.32 -5.94
N ARG A 26 14.44 7.17 -5.95
CA ARG A 26 14.96 7.78 -7.18
C ARG A 26 15.45 6.73 -8.18
N THR A 27 16.22 5.74 -7.73
CA THR A 27 16.71 4.66 -8.59
C THR A 27 15.57 3.87 -9.24
N MET A 28 14.50 3.60 -8.48
CA MET A 28 13.34 2.90 -9.01
C MET A 28 12.54 3.78 -9.98
N ALA A 29 12.34 5.05 -9.65
CA ALA A 29 11.63 6.01 -10.50
C ALA A 29 12.35 6.24 -11.82
N ASP A 30 13.69 6.37 -11.80
CA ASP A 30 14.52 6.52 -13.00
C ASP A 30 14.48 5.28 -13.90
N ALA A 31 14.41 4.08 -13.31
CA ALA A 31 14.44 2.82 -14.06
C ALA A 31 13.07 2.40 -14.60
N LEU A 32 12.00 2.62 -13.86
CA LEU A 32 10.64 2.13 -14.17
C LEU A 32 9.74 3.23 -14.76
N GLY A 33 10.07 4.50 -14.52
CA GLY A 33 9.21 5.62 -14.86
C GLY A 33 7.97 5.71 -13.97
N PRO A 34 7.04 6.65 -14.28
CA PRO A 34 5.83 6.85 -13.49
C PRO A 34 4.88 5.64 -13.62
N THR A 35 4.42 5.14 -12.47
CA THR A 35 3.54 3.96 -12.42
C THR A 35 2.07 4.30 -12.67
N GLY A 36 1.66 5.53 -12.36
CA GLY A 36 0.25 5.93 -12.40
C GLY A 36 -0.62 5.18 -11.39
N TRP A 37 -0.01 4.61 -10.38
CA TRP A 37 -0.71 3.93 -9.31
C TRP A 37 -1.32 4.95 -8.33
N TRP A 38 -2.58 4.89 -8.01
CA TRP A 38 -3.64 3.88 -8.17
C TRP A 38 -4.47 4.17 -9.42
N PRO A 39 -4.75 3.19 -10.33
CA PRO A 39 -5.57 3.38 -11.52
C PRO A 39 -7.05 3.43 -11.13
N ALA A 40 -7.60 4.63 -10.94
CA ALA A 40 -8.99 4.88 -10.60
C ALA A 40 -9.45 6.24 -11.12
N GLU A 41 -10.74 6.39 -11.38
CA GLU A 41 -11.34 7.66 -11.81
C GLU A 41 -11.72 8.55 -10.61
N THR A 42 -12.02 7.94 -9.45
CA THR A 42 -12.41 8.66 -8.23
C THR A 42 -11.71 8.10 -6.99
N THR A 43 -11.61 8.92 -5.95
CA THR A 43 -11.09 8.49 -4.64
C THR A 43 -11.93 7.38 -4.02
N PHE A 44 -13.24 7.39 -4.25
CA PHE A 44 -14.11 6.32 -3.77
C PHE A 44 -13.88 4.99 -4.50
N GLU A 45 -13.57 5.03 -5.79
CA GLU A 45 -13.13 3.84 -6.53
C GLU A 45 -11.86 3.25 -5.92
N ILE A 46 -10.90 4.09 -5.50
CA ILE A 46 -9.72 3.62 -4.77
C ILE A 46 -10.13 2.92 -3.47
N MET A 47 -11.07 3.49 -2.71
CA MET A 47 -11.54 2.88 -1.45
C MET A 47 -12.10 1.49 -1.66
N VAL A 48 -12.96 1.33 -2.66
CA VAL A 48 -13.57 0.03 -3.01
C VAL A 48 -12.49 -0.91 -3.54
N GLY A 49 -11.62 -0.44 -4.43
CA GLY A 49 -10.49 -1.20 -4.99
C GLY A 49 -9.57 -1.76 -3.90
N ALA A 50 -9.22 -0.96 -2.90
CA ALA A 50 -8.36 -1.38 -1.78
C ALA A 50 -8.98 -2.53 -0.96
N VAL A 51 -10.30 -2.57 -0.80
CA VAL A 51 -11.00 -3.70 -0.20
C VAL A 51 -11.01 -4.91 -1.13
N LEU A 52 -11.32 -4.67 -2.41
CA LEU A 52 -11.48 -5.76 -3.38
C LEU A 52 -10.17 -6.44 -3.75
N THR A 53 -9.00 -5.75 -3.63
CA THR A 53 -7.68 -6.32 -3.95
C THR A 53 -7.17 -7.32 -2.90
N GLN A 54 -7.77 -7.36 -1.70
CA GLN A 54 -7.37 -8.29 -0.65
C GLN A 54 -7.39 -9.75 -1.15
N ASN A 55 -6.20 -10.39 -1.17
CA ASN A 55 -6.03 -11.79 -1.57
C ASN A 55 -6.60 -12.15 -2.95
N THR A 56 -6.52 -11.26 -3.93
CA THR A 56 -6.94 -11.56 -5.31
C THR A 56 -6.04 -10.85 -6.34
N ALA A 57 -6.10 -11.31 -7.59
CA ALA A 57 -5.40 -10.66 -8.70
C ALA A 57 -6.18 -9.40 -9.13
N TRP A 58 -5.44 -8.36 -9.55
CA TRP A 58 -6.02 -7.08 -10.00
C TRP A 58 -7.09 -7.26 -11.09
N SER A 59 -6.89 -8.17 -12.06
CA SER A 59 -7.88 -8.47 -13.10
C SER A 59 -9.25 -8.91 -12.57
N ASN A 60 -9.31 -9.44 -11.36
CA ASN A 60 -10.58 -9.76 -10.69
C ASN A 60 -11.22 -8.53 -10.05
N VAL A 61 -10.37 -7.61 -9.56
CA VAL A 61 -10.80 -6.30 -9.04
C VAL A 61 -11.41 -5.48 -10.16
N ASP A 62 -10.72 -5.38 -11.31
CA ASP A 62 -11.21 -4.66 -12.50
C ASP A 62 -12.58 -5.15 -12.94
N ARG A 63 -12.78 -6.48 -12.98
CA ARG A 63 -14.11 -7.04 -13.34
C ARG A 63 -15.20 -6.66 -12.35
N SER A 64 -14.89 -6.63 -11.07
CA SER A 64 -15.83 -6.24 -10.02
C SER A 64 -16.15 -4.74 -10.07
N LEU A 65 -15.14 -3.89 -10.26
CA LEU A 65 -15.32 -2.44 -10.42
C LEU A 65 -16.11 -2.13 -11.70
N ALA A 66 -15.80 -2.80 -12.81
CA ALA A 66 -16.56 -2.64 -14.06
C ALA A 66 -18.03 -3.02 -13.90
N ALA A 67 -18.34 -4.10 -13.15
CA ALA A 67 -19.73 -4.49 -12.87
C ALA A 67 -20.46 -3.44 -12.02
N LEU A 68 -19.79 -2.86 -11.02
CA LEU A 68 -20.36 -1.77 -10.20
C LEU A 68 -20.57 -0.50 -11.02
N LYS A 69 -19.63 -0.13 -11.90
CA LYS A 69 -19.76 1.02 -12.81
C LYS A 69 -20.90 0.85 -13.81
N ALA A 70 -21.07 -0.36 -14.37
CA ALA A 70 -22.12 -0.64 -15.34
C ALA A 70 -23.53 -0.46 -14.78
N GLU A 71 -23.70 -0.46 -13.47
CA GLU A 71 -24.96 -0.23 -12.76
C GLU A 71 -25.03 1.14 -12.07
N ASP A 72 -24.10 2.05 -12.39
CA ASP A 72 -23.98 3.34 -11.72
C ASP A 72 -23.92 3.23 -10.19
N ALA A 73 -23.44 2.08 -9.70
CA ALA A 73 -23.46 1.71 -8.29
C ALA A 73 -22.16 2.05 -7.53
N LEU A 74 -21.08 2.45 -8.23
CA LEU A 74 -19.79 2.78 -7.60
C LEU A 74 -19.82 4.19 -6.98
N GLU A 75 -20.78 4.38 -6.08
CA GLU A 75 -21.05 5.62 -5.39
C GLU A 75 -21.23 5.38 -3.88
N PRO A 76 -20.74 6.28 -2.99
CA PRO A 76 -20.74 6.05 -1.55
C PRO A 76 -22.13 5.75 -0.97
N HIS A 77 -23.15 6.54 -1.32
CA HIS A 77 -24.51 6.34 -0.83
C HIS A 77 -25.15 5.09 -1.41
N ALA A 78 -24.92 4.80 -2.70
CA ALA A 78 -25.44 3.61 -3.36
C ALA A 78 -24.90 2.34 -2.68
N LEU A 79 -23.60 2.22 -2.49
CA LEU A 79 -22.99 1.04 -1.84
C LEU A 79 -23.32 0.94 -0.36
N ALA A 80 -23.48 2.06 0.36
CA ALA A 80 -23.90 2.06 1.75
C ALA A 80 -25.32 1.47 1.96
N ALA A 81 -26.21 1.66 0.97
CA ALA A 81 -27.63 1.26 1.02
C ALA A 81 -27.96 0.01 0.20
N MET A 82 -27.03 -0.49 -0.61
CA MET A 82 -27.27 -1.62 -1.52
C MET A 82 -27.65 -2.89 -0.75
N GLU A 83 -28.57 -3.67 -1.29
CA GLU A 83 -28.88 -5.00 -0.75
C GLU A 83 -27.64 -5.90 -0.77
N PRO A 84 -27.31 -6.58 0.35
CA PRO A 84 -26.08 -7.36 0.48
C PRO A 84 -25.90 -8.41 -0.62
N GLU A 85 -26.96 -9.09 -1.01
CA GLU A 85 -26.96 -10.13 -2.05
C GLU A 85 -26.60 -9.53 -3.41
N ARG A 86 -27.13 -8.35 -3.73
CA ARG A 86 -26.80 -7.65 -4.98
C ARG A 86 -25.34 -7.24 -5.03
N LEU A 87 -24.80 -6.66 -3.96
CA LEU A 87 -23.39 -6.31 -3.88
C LEU A 87 -22.49 -7.55 -4.04
N GLN A 88 -22.86 -8.67 -3.39
CA GLN A 88 -22.13 -9.93 -3.50
C GLN A 88 -22.10 -10.46 -4.94
N GLU A 89 -23.17 -10.34 -5.69
CA GLU A 89 -23.19 -10.70 -7.12
C GLU A 89 -22.21 -9.89 -7.93
N LEU A 90 -22.24 -8.57 -7.79
CA LEU A 90 -21.39 -7.63 -8.55
C LEU A 90 -19.91 -7.81 -8.27
N ILE A 91 -19.54 -8.05 -7.00
CA ILE A 91 -18.14 -8.20 -6.61
C ILE A 91 -17.66 -9.67 -6.55
N ARG A 92 -18.47 -10.63 -6.99
CA ARG A 92 -18.14 -12.07 -6.99
C ARG A 92 -16.76 -12.38 -7.63
N PRO A 93 -16.36 -11.72 -8.73
CA PRO A 93 -15.04 -11.96 -9.34
C PRO A 93 -13.86 -11.74 -8.38
N SER A 94 -13.97 -10.82 -7.42
CA SER A 94 -12.89 -10.50 -6.46
C SER A 94 -12.65 -11.61 -5.42
N GLY A 95 -13.50 -12.63 -5.33
CA GLY A 95 -13.44 -13.69 -4.31
C GLY A 95 -13.79 -13.16 -2.91
N PHE A 96 -13.97 -14.07 -1.95
CA PHE A 96 -14.36 -13.70 -0.57
C PHE A 96 -15.52 -12.68 -0.49
N TYR A 97 -16.35 -12.66 -1.51
CA TYR A 97 -17.35 -11.62 -1.77
C TYR A 97 -18.34 -11.40 -0.62
N VAL A 98 -18.64 -12.42 0.19
CA VAL A 98 -19.51 -12.28 1.37
C VAL A 98 -18.89 -11.37 2.43
N ASN A 99 -17.62 -11.53 2.72
CA ASN A 99 -16.92 -10.68 3.69
C ASN A 99 -16.59 -9.31 3.07
N LYS A 100 -16.13 -9.29 1.81
CA LYS A 100 -15.82 -8.06 1.09
C LYS A 100 -17.04 -7.15 0.93
N SER A 101 -18.24 -7.70 0.67
CA SER A 101 -19.47 -6.90 0.61
C SER A 101 -19.77 -6.21 1.95
N LYS A 102 -19.62 -6.94 3.07
CA LYS A 102 -19.76 -6.35 4.40
C LYS A 102 -18.73 -5.25 4.67
N THR A 103 -17.49 -5.47 4.26
CA THR A 103 -16.41 -4.48 4.41
C THR A 103 -16.68 -3.24 3.58
N VAL A 104 -17.04 -3.41 2.29
CA VAL A 104 -17.38 -2.29 1.39
C VAL A 104 -18.55 -1.48 1.96
N GLN A 105 -19.62 -2.14 2.41
CA GLN A 105 -20.77 -1.45 3.00
C GLN A 105 -20.43 -0.71 4.29
N SER A 106 -19.65 -1.34 5.17
CA SER A 106 -19.21 -0.71 6.41
C SER A 106 -18.35 0.53 6.15
N LEU A 107 -17.42 0.41 5.20
CA LEU A 107 -16.55 1.51 4.78
C LEU A 107 -17.36 2.63 4.11
N SER A 108 -18.31 2.29 3.22
CA SER A 108 -19.16 3.28 2.55
C SER A 108 -20.04 4.05 3.53
N ARG A 109 -20.66 3.37 4.51
CA ARG A 109 -21.45 4.03 5.56
C ARG A 109 -20.58 4.97 6.40
N TRP A 110 -19.43 4.51 6.86
CA TRP A 110 -18.48 5.34 7.60
C TRP A 110 -18.06 6.56 6.78
N TYR A 111 -17.76 6.39 5.50
CA TYR A 111 -17.34 7.47 4.62
C TYR A 111 -18.43 8.53 4.40
N VAL A 112 -19.68 8.09 4.24
CA VAL A 112 -20.84 8.98 4.15
C VAL A 112 -21.07 9.72 5.48
N GLU A 113 -21.16 9.00 6.59
CA GLU A 113 -21.52 9.55 7.90
C GLU A 113 -20.42 10.41 8.52
N ARG A 114 -19.18 9.98 8.38
CA ARG A 114 -18.02 10.61 9.03
C ARG A 114 -17.37 11.69 8.17
N CYS A 115 -17.32 11.48 6.86
CA CYS A 115 -16.62 12.34 5.92
C CYS A 115 -17.56 13.09 4.96
N GLY A 116 -18.88 12.89 5.01
CA GLY A 116 -19.82 13.52 4.07
C GLY A 116 -19.61 13.06 2.64
N ALA A 117 -19.15 11.83 2.44
CA ALA A 117 -18.83 11.23 1.14
C ALA A 117 -17.72 11.96 0.35
N ALA A 118 -16.85 12.71 1.04
CA ALA A 118 -15.71 13.42 0.43
C ALA A 118 -14.47 13.30 1.32
N PRO A 119 -13.23 13.14 0.74
CA PRO A 119 -12.03 12.98 1.54
C PRO A 119 -11.71 14.23 2.39
N GLU A 120 -12.13 15.40 1.97
CA GLU A 120 -11.99 16.67 2.69
C GLU A 120 -12.73 16.65 4.04
N GLY A 121 -13.79 15.86 4.18
CA GLY A 121 -14.51 15.69 5.45
C GLY A 121 -13.64 15.10 6.57
N ALA A 122 -12.54 14.44 6.22
CA ALA A 122 -11.55 13.96 7.18
C ALA A 122 -10.44 14.99 7.51
N ALA A 123 -10.47 16.20 6.95
CA ALA A 123 -9.35 17.16 7.08
C ALA A 123 -9.03 17.54 8.52
N ALA A 124 -10.03 17.62 9.40
CA ALA A 124 -9.87 17.95 10.81
C ALA A 124 -9.52 16.74 11.70
N ILE A 125 -9.56 15.52 11.16
CA ILE A 125 -9.26 14.30 11.91
C ILE A 125 -7.74 14.11 11.90
N SER A 126 -7.13 13.85 13.06
CA SER A 126 -5.71 13.53 13.13
C SER A 126 -5.39 12.21 12.44
N ASP A 127 -4.15 12.04 11.95
CA ASP A 127 -3.74 10.80 11.27
C ASP A 127 -3.91 9.56 12.17
N ALA A 128 -3.59 9.70 13.45
CA ALA A 128 -3.73 8.62 14.42
C ALA A 128 -5.20 8.23 14.65
N GLU A 129 -6.09 9.21 14.76
CA GLU A 129 -7.53 9.00 14.93
C GLU A 129 -8.15 8.41 13.67
N LEU A 130 -7.87 8.99 12.51
CA LEU A 130 -8.36 8.50 11.22
C LEU A 130 -7.96 7.04 10.99
N ARG A 131 -6.68 6.71 11.24
CA ARG A 131 -6.18 5.33 11.12
C ARG A 131 -6.87 4.39 12.12
N ALA A 132 -7.10 4.83 13.34
CA ALA A 132 -7.79 4.04 14.37
C ALA A 132 -9.26 3.78 13.99
N GLU A 133 -9.97 4.79 13.47
CA GLU A 133 -11.35 4.63 12.97
C GLU A 133 -11.39 3.61 11.83
N LEU A 134 -10.50 3.72 10.83
CA LEU A 134 -10.41 2.78 9.70
C LEU A 134 -10.16 1.35 10.18
N LEU A 135 -9.22 1.14 11.10
CA LEU A 135 -8.93 -0.17 11.69
C LEU A 135 -10.09 -0.75 12.52
N GLY A 136 -11.00 0.10 12.99
CA GLY A 136 -12.23 -0.31 13.69
C GLY A 136 -13.31 -0.87 12.76
N LEU A 137 -13.19 -0.66 11.45
CA LEU A 137 -14.16 -1.15 10.48
C LEU A 137 -13.98 -2.64 10.20
N PHE A 138 -15.09 -3.34 10.02
CA PHE A 138 -15.06 -4.76 9.69
C PHE A 138 -14.25 -5.02 8.42
N GLY A 139 -13.28 -5.93 8.50
CA GLY A 139 -12.47 -6.38 7.36
C GLY A 139 -11.36 -5.42 6.91
N ILE A 140 -11.18 -4.27 7.57
CA ILE A 140 -10.07 -3.36 7.31
C ILE A 140 -8.87 -3.73 8.20
N GLY A 141 -7.82 -4.23 7.58
CA GLY A 141 -6.53 -4.48 8.22
C GLY A 141 -5.57 -3.29 8.09
N GLY A 142 -4.35 -3.44 8.67
CA GLY A 142 -3.35 -2.37 8.66
C GLY A 142 -2.96 -1.91 7.25
N GLU A 143 -2.78 -2.85 6.32
CA GLU A 143 -2.43 -2.58 4.92
C GLU A 143 -3.52 -1.75 4.25
N THR A 144 -4.77 -2.22 4.28
CA THR A 144 -5.91 -1.48 3.69
C THR A 144 -6.11 -0.12 4.35
N ALA A 145 -5.95 -0.01 5.69
CA ALA A 145 -6.05 1.29 6.36
C ALA A 145 -4.97 2.26 5.88
N ASP A 146 -3.74 1.79 5.70
CA ASP A 146 -2.63 2.63 5.22
C ASP A 146 -2.77 2.96 3.72
N ASP A 147 -3.33 2.07 2.89
CA ASP A 147 -3.73 2.40 1.51
C ASP A 147 -4.74 3.55 1.49
N LEU A 148 -5.80 3.46 2.29
CA LEU A 148 -6.82 4.51 2.37
C LEU A 148 -6.23 5.83 2.86
N MET A 149 -5.38 5.79 3.90
CA MET A 149 -4.66 6.97 4.40
C MET A 149 -3.86 7.65 3.28
N LEU A 150 -3.08 6.87 2.52
CA LEU A 150 -2.16 7.38 1.52
C LEU A 150 -2.88 7.89 0.26
N TYR A 151 -3.78 7.09 -0.30
CA TYR A 151 -4.35 7.35 -1.62
C TYR A 151 -5.67 8.11 -1.60
N VAL A 152 -6.49 7.94 -0.56
CA VAL A 152 -7.79 8.61 -0.44
C VAL A 152 -7.66 9.90 0.35
N PHE A 153 -7.06 9.82 1.54
CA PHE A 153 -7.00 10.97 2.46
C PHE A 153 -5.71 11.78 2.33
N SER A 154 -4.83 11.43 1.39
CA SER A 154 -3.55 12.13 1.14
C SER A 154 -2.72 12.34 2.40
N ARG A 155 -2.70 11.34 3.30
CA ARG A 155 -1.90 11.34 4.52
C ARG A 155 -0.57 10.68 4.30
N ARG A 156 0.50 11.24 4.89
CA ARG A 156 1.82 10.62 4.82
C ARG A 156 1.85 9.34 5.63
N THR A 157 1.84 8.21 4.96
CA THR A 157 2.02 6.89 5.57
C THR A 157 2.85 5.99 4.65
N PHE A 158 3.37 4.89 5.20
CA PHE A 158 4.10 3.88 4.46
C PHE A 158 3.27 2.60 4.38
N VAL A 159 2.88 2.21 3.18
CA VAL A 159 2.24 0.92 2.94
C VAL A 159 3.31 -0.16 2.97
N ALA A 160 3.36 -0.88 4.09
CA ALA A 160 4.38 -1.89 4.39
C ALA A 160 3.95 -3.29 3.93
N ASP A 161 3.54 -3.41 2.69
CA ASP A 161 2.94 -4.61 2.10
C ASP A 161 3.94 -5.77 1.91
N THR A 162 3.49 -6.84 1.31
CA THR A 162 4.33 -8.02 1.04
C THR A 162 5.42 -7.74 0.01
N TYR A 163 5.18 -6.86 -0.98
CA TYR A 163 6.19 -6.50 -1.97
C TYR A 163 7.28 -5.63 -1.36
N ALA A 164 6.91 -4.64 -0.55
CA ALA A 164 7.85 -3.84 0.23
C ALA A 164 8.70 -4.73 1.13
N ARG A 165 8.09 -5.65 1.86
CA ARG A 165 8.81 -6.59 2.73
C ARG A 165 9.82 -7.45 1.98
N ARG A 166 9.45 -7.97 0.80
CA ARG A 166 10.33 -8.78 -0.05
C ARG A 166 11.47 -7.95 -0.63
N LEU A 167 11.18 -6.73 -1.07
CA LEU A 167 12.20 -5.82 -1.58
C LEU A 167 13.23 -5.48 -0.51
N PHE A 168 12.78 -5.05 0.67
CA PHE A 168 13.70 -4.69 1.76
C PHE A 168 14.54 -5.88 2.24
N ALA A 169 13.96 -7.08 2.30
CA ALA A 169 14.72 -8.30 2.60
C ALA A 169 15.78 -8.59 1.52
N PHE A 170 15.45 -8.47 0.25
CA PHE A 170 16.38 -8.62 -0.87
C PHE A 170 17.54 -7.60 -0.79
N LEU A 171 17.27 -6.36 -0.37
CA LEU A 171 18.28 -5.32 -0.15
C LEU A 171 19.16 -5.56 1.09
N GLY A 172 18.95 -6.69 1.82
CA GLY A 172 19.76 -7.09 2.97
C GLY A 172 19.36 -6.46 4.30
N PHE A 173 18.17 -5.85 4.38
CA PHE A 173 17.66 -5.30 5.63
C PHE A 173 16.99 -6.39 6.50
N ASP A 174 17.05 -6.21 7.82
CA ASP A 174 16.31 -7.05 8.77
C ASP A 174 14.81 -6.72 8.70
N VAL A 175 14.00 -7.65 8.23
CA VAL A 175 12.58 -7.42 7.99
C VAL A 175 11.73 -8.26 8.96
N PRO A 176 11.00 -7.63 9.88
CA PRO A 176 10.08 -8.34 10.78
C PRO A 176 8.96 -9.06 10.04
N ALA A 177 8.47 -10.15 10.63
CA ALA A 177 7.36 -10.91 10.07
C ALA A 177 6.02 -10.20 10.29
N GLY A 178 5.19 -10.21 9.23
CA GLY A 178 3.83 -9.66 9.27
C GLY A 178 3.77 -8.14 9.17
N TYR A 179 2.62 -7.65 8.66
CA TYR A 179 2.38 -6.24 8.39
C TYR A 179 2.62 -5.34 9.63
N PRO A 180 2.01 -5.60 10.80
CA PRO A 180 2.12 -4.67 11.93
C PRO A 180 3.55 -4.46 12.41
N ALA A 181 4.35 -5.53 12.45
CA ALA A 181 5.73 -5.46 12.93
C ALA A 181 6.64 -4.75 11.91
N PHE A 182 6.46 -5.04 10.63
CA PHE A 182 7.22 -4.39 9.56
C PHE A 182 6.86 -2.91 9.44
N HIS A 183 5.57 -2.57 9.42
CA HIS A 183 5.10 -1.19 9.43
C HIS A 183 5.66 -0.40 10.62
N LYS A 184 5.53 -0.95 11.85
CA LYS A 184 6.07 -0.31 13.06
C LYS A 184 7.57 -0.03 12.98
N ALA A 185 8.34 -0.95 12.41
CA ALA A 185 9.78 -0.83 12.31
C ALA A 185 10.24 0.16 11.23
N TYR A 186 9.55 0.21 10.08
CA TYR A 186 10.02 0.93 8.89
C TYR A 186 9.32 2.27 8.65
N SER A 187 8.05 2.44 9.06
CA SER A 187 7.34 3.71 8.87
C SER A 187 8.08 4.92 9.46
N PRO A 188 8.69 4.85 10.67
CA PRO A 188 9.40 6.02 11.19
C PRO A 188 10.55 6.49 10.30
N VAL A 189 11.31 5.57 9.69
CA VAL A 189 12.43 5.95 8.82
C VAL A 189 11.95 6.41 7.44
N VAL A 190 10.92 5.77 6.86
CA VAL A 190 10.33 6.21 5.59
C VAL A 190 9.70 7.60 5.74
N LEU A 191 8.97 7.83 6.84
CA LEU A 191 8.32 9.12 7.09
C LEU A 191 9.27 10.23 7.54
N SER A 192 10.51 9.92 7.91
CA SER A 192 11.56 10.91 8.16
C SER A 192 12.28 11.39 6.90
N THR A 193 12.00 10.80 5.73
CA THR A 193 12.48 11.27 4.43
C THR A 193 11.80 12.58 4.01
N SER A 194 12.37 13.24 3.00
CA SER A 194 11.76 14.43 2.36
C SER A 194 10.64 14.09 1.36
N LEU A 195 10.31 12.80 1.18
CA LEU A 195 9.30 12.35 0.22
C LEU A 195 7.92 12.96 0.56
N SER A 196 7.30 13.58 -0.43
CA SER A 196 5.93 14.08 -0.33
C SER A 196 4.91 12.93 -0.30
N VAL A 197 3.64 13.24 -0.08
CA VAL A 197 2.55 12.25 -0.22
C VAL A 197 2.59 11.60 -1.61
N ARG A 198 2.75 12.42 -2.66
CA ARG A 198 2.80 11.94 -4.04
C ARG A 198 4.01 11.02 -4.29
N ASP A 199 5.17 11.36 -3.72
CA ASP A 199 6.35 10.50 -3.83
C ASP A 199 6.15 9.17 -3.09
N LEU A 200 5.45 9.18 -1.94
CA LEU A 200 5.12 7.96 -1.21
C LEU A 200 4.10 7.08 -1.95
N GLN A 201 3.11 7.69 -2.62
CA GLN A 201 2.19 6.99 -3.52
C GLN A 201 2.95 6.34 -4.67
N GLU A 202 3.81 7.10 -5.34
CA GLU A 202 4.63 6.60 -6.44
C GLU A 202 5.61 5.53 -5.95
N PHE A 203 6.23 5.70 -4.77
CA PHE A 203 7.14 4.70 -4.21
C PHE A 203 6.45 3.38 -3.93
N HIS A 204 5.22 3.39 -3.42
CA HIS A 204 4.42 2.18 -3.26
C HIS A 204 4.13 1.52 -4.62
N GLY A 205 3.71 2.28 -5.62
CA GLY A 205 3.48 1.77 -6.98
C GLY A 205 4.74 1.16 -7.62
N LEU A 206 5.89 1.81 -7.47
CA LEU A 206 7.18 1.31 -7.95
C LEU A 206 7.59 0.00 -7.26
N ILE A 207 7.36 -0.13 -5.96
CA ILE A 207 7.61 -1.37 -5.20
C ILE A 207 6.72 -2.51 -5.70
N ASP A 208 5.44 -2.22 -5.94
CA ASP A 208 4.48 -3.20 -6.45
C ASP A 208 4.86 -3.67 -7.87
N GLU A 209 5.15 -2.73 -8.79
CA GLU A 209 5.57 -3.05 -10.16
C GLU A 209 6.91 -3.82 -10.19
N PHE A 210 7.88 -3.42 -9.38
CA PHE A 210 9.13 -4.16 -9.24
C PHE A 210 8.87 -5.58 -8.73
N GLY A 211 8.04 -5.73 -7.71
CA GLY A 211 7.72 -7.03 -7.12
C GLY A 211 6.94 -7.96 -8.05
N LYS A 212 6.12 -7.41 -8.97
CA LYS A 212 5.42 -8.15 -10.02
C LYS A 212 6.37 -8.60 -11.13
N ALA A 213 7.30 -7.74 -11.53
CA ALA A 213 8.28 -8.01 -12.58
C ALA A 213 9.37 -9.00 -12.10
N TYR A 214 9.85 -8.85 -10.86
CA TYR A 214 10.95 -9.63 -10.30
C TYR A 214 10.48 -10.45 -9.08
N ARG A 215 9.86 -11.61 -9.35
CA ARG A 215 9.10 -12.36 -8.35
C ARG A 215 9.94 -13.11 -7.32
N ASP A 216 11.16 -13.50 -7.68
CA ASP A 216 12.08 -14.23 -6.81
C ASP A 216 13.45 -13.53 -6.73
N ASP A 217 14.32 -14.02 -5.86
CA ASP A 217 15.61 -13.38 -5.61
C ASP A 217 16.60 -13.56 -6.78
N ALA A 218 16.45 -14.59 -7.61
CA ALA A 218 17.25 -14.74 -8.82
C ALA A 218 16.91 -13.65 -9.82
N ALA A 219 15.61 -13.45 -10.12
CA ALA A 219 15.16 -12.38 -11.00
C ALA A 219 15.53 -10.99 -10.45
N LYS A 220 15.39 -10.76 -9.12
CA LYS A 220 15.81 -9.49 -8.50
C LYS A 220 17.33 -9.24 -8.64
N SER A 221 18.14 -10.28 -8.55
CA SER A 221 19.60 -10.15 -8.69
C SER A 221 20.03 -9.74 -10.09
N GLU A 222 19.24 -10.08 -11.12
CA GLU A 222 19.45 -9.67 -12.51
C GLU A 222 18.84 -8.29 -12.83
N SER A 223 18.06 -7.71 -11.90
CA SER A 223 17.44 -6.40 -12.07
C SER A 223 18.45 -5.26 -11.92
N PHE A 224 18.00 -4.06 -12.27
CA PHE A 224 18.79 -2.83 -12.06
C PHE A 224 19.20 -2.62 -10.59
N LEU A 225 18.41 -3.07 -9.62
CA LEU A 225 18.75 -3.01 -8.20
C LEU A 225 19.83 -4.05 -7.83
N GLY A 226 19.77 -5.27 -8.36
CA GLY A 226 20.76 -6.31 -8.13
C GLY A 226 22.13 -5.94 -8.68
N VAL A 227 22.19 -5.39 -9.89
CA VAL A 227 23.43 -4.90 -10.52
C VAL A 227 24.04 -3.74 -9.71
N SER A 228 23.22 -2.82 -9.21
CA SER A 228 23.70 -1.70 -8.37
C SER A 228 24.29 -2.19 -7.04
N LEU A 229 23.72 -3.21 -6.43
CA LEU A 229 24.25 -3.81 -5.19
C LEU A 229 25.63 -4.46 -5.39
N THR A 230 25.82 -5.16 -6.53
CA THR A 230 27.10 -5.81 -6.84
C THR A 230 28.22 -4.80 -7.12
N GLN A 231 27.91 -3.68 -7.76
CA GLN A 231 28.87 -2.60 -8.04
C GLN A 231 29.32 -1.85 -6.78
N ASN A 232 28.39 -1.63 -5.83
CA ASN A 232 28.69 -0.93 -4.57
C ASN A 232 29.33 -1.85 -3.49
N GLY A 233 29.25 -3.16 -3.65
CA GLY A 233 29.89 -4.14 -2.76
C GLY A 233 31.35 -4.46 -3.12
N ALA A 234 31.85 -3.97 -4.24
CA ALA A 234 33.21 -4.19 -4.73
C ALA A 234 34.17 -3.03 -4.38
N GLN A 235 33.73 -2.03 -3.63
CA GLN A 235 34.53 -0.95 -3.04
C GLN A 235 34.60 -1.15 -1.52
#